data_82532dc1375f9efccb78678c34bf26e5
#
_entry.id   82532dc1375f9efccb78678c34bf26e5
#
_cell.length_a   1.000
_cell.length_b   1.000
_cell.length_c   1.000
_cell.angle_alpha   90.00
_cell.angle_beta   90.00
_cell.angle_gamma   90.00
#
_symmetry.space_group_name_H-M   'P 1'
#
loop_
_entity.id
_entity.type
_entity.pdbx_description
1 polymer ?
#
loop_
_entity_poly.entity_id
_entity_poly.type
_entity_poly.pdbx_seq_one_letter_code
_entity_poly.pdbx_strand_id
1 'polypeptide(L)'
;DMCLGALGSDTGGSIRQPASHCSVVGMKPTYGRVSRFGLVAFASSLDQIGPLAKNVTDCAFLMNVIAGYDNCDSTSVPRDVPDYTSALDGDLRGITVGIPEEYSAAEGLDPAVMSAVSNAVGVLEELGAKRVKVSLPHTQYAVAVYYVIAPSEASSNLARYDGVKYGFRNTDNTDLMNMYRSTRSQGFGTEVQRRIIIGTYCLSAGYYDAYYGKASQVRTLIGEDFKNAFKSCDVLLSPVAPTPAFKIGEKIDDPLTMYLSDIFTLSANLAGIPGMSLPCGFSAEGLPIGLQLLGNHFSEETLIKVAYNFEKHSDLTDKKPKIGRGSMS
;
A
#
# COMPACT_ATOMS: atom_id res chain seq x y z
N ASP A 1 -12.71 -6.98 15.96
CA ASP A 1 -12.13 -7.66 17.13
C ASP A 1 -11.89 -9.16 16.90
N MET A 2 -11.48 -9.56 15.69
CA MET A 2 -11.14 -10.96 15.38
C MET A 2 -9.70 -11.31 15.78
N CYS A 3 -8.79 -10.33 15.78
CA CYS A 3 -7.40 -10.46 16.23
C CYS A 3 -6.93 -9.16 16.88
N LEU A 4 -5.79 -9.20 17.60
CA LEU A 4 -5.14 -8.02 18.19
C LEU A 4 -4.35 -7.24 17.14
N GLY A 5 -3.68 -7.94 16.24
CA GLY A 5 -2.93 -7.39 15.11
C GLY A 5 -2.73 -8.45 14.05
N ALA A 6 -2.28 -8.05 12.87
CA ALA A 6 -2.00 -8.93 11.74
C ALA A 6 -0.78 -8.40 10.95
N LEU A 7 -0.18 -9.27 10.15
CA LEU A 7 0.76 -8.89 9.12
C LEU A 7 0.09 -9.00 7.75
N GLY A 8 0.37 -8.04 6.90
CA GLY A 8 -0.05 -8.03 5.51
C GLY A 8 1.13 -7.86 4.57
N SER A 9 0.88 -7.98 3.27
CA SER A 9 1.83 -7.61 2.22
C SER A 9 1.23 -6.50 1.35
N ASP A 10 2.05 -5.56 0.95
CA ASP A 10 1.65 -4.36 0.20
C ASP A 10 2.55 -4.20 -1.02
N THR A 11 2.00 -4.45 -2.18
CA THR A 11 2.66 -4.28 -3.48
C THR A 11 2.23 -2.99 -4.16
N GLY A 12 1.00 -2.54 -3.91
CA GLY A 12 0.40 -1.35 -4.51
C GLY A 12 -0.59 -0.61 -3.60
N GLY A 13 -0.69 -0.99 -2.33
CA GLY A 13 -1.63 -0.44 -1.37
C GLY A 13 -2.32 -1.49 -0.49
N SER A 14 -1.94 -2.77 -0.64
CA SER A 14 -2.70 -3.90 -0.08
C SER A 14 -2.63 -4.07 1.45
N ILE A 15 -1.89 -3.22 2.16
CA ILE A 15 -2.00 -2.98 3.61
C ILE A 15 -2.84 -1.73 3.87
N ARG A 16 -2.49 -0.63 3.23
CA ARG A 16 -3.05 0.71 3.51
C ARG A 16 -4.52 0.82 3.10
N GLN A 17 -4.89 0.35 1.91
CA GLN A 17 -6.26 0.41 1.41
C GLN A 17 -7.23 -0.43 2.25
N PRO A 18 -7.00 -1.74 2.52
CA PRO A 18 -7.88 -2.50 3.38
C PRO A 18 -7.92 -1.96 4.82
N ALA A 19 -6.81 -1.40 5.34
CA ALA A 19 -6.82 -0.72 6.64
C ALA A 19 -7.79 0.46 6.65
N SER A 20 -7.79 1.30 5.61
CA SER A 20 -8.74 2.40 5.43
C SER A 20 -10.19 1.92 5.42
N HIS A 21 -10.50 0.89 4.64
CA HIS A 21 -11.85 0.34 4.52
C HIS A 21 -12.35 -0.38 5.78
N CYS A 22 -11.43 -0.84 6.63
CA CYS A 22 -11.76 -1.57 7.87
C CYS A 22 -11.64 -0.72 9.14
N SER A 23 -11.37 0.59 9.04
CA SER A 23 -11.16 1.48 10.20
C SER A 23 -10.08 0.99 11.16
N VAL A 24 -8.94 0.57 10.60
CA VAL A 24 -7.76 0.13 11.36
C VAL A 24 -6.52 0.86 10.86
N VAL A 25 -5.45 0.77 11.62
CA VAL A 25 -4.15 1.31 11.23
C VAL A 25 -3.40 0.27 10.41
N GLY A 26 -2.83 0.67 9.28
CA GLY A 26 -1.99 -0.20 8.45
C GLY A 26 -0.73 0.54 7.98
N MET A 27 0.44 -0.07 8.16
CA MET A 27 1.71 0.54 7.80
C MET A 27 2.47 -0.32 6.79
N LYS A 28 2.80 0.28 5.67
CA LYS A 28 3.80 -0.23 4.74
C LYS A 28 5.14 0.43 5.06
N PRO A 29 6.12 -0.29 5.61
CA PRO A 29 7.44 0.29 5.86
C PRO A 29 8.18 0.62 4.55
N THR A 30 9.33 1.27 4.69
CA THR A 30 10.30 1.45 3.60
C THR A 30 10.67 0.09 3.00
N TYR A 31 10.80 0.04 1.68
CA TYR A 31 11.25 -1.16 0.97
C TYR A 31 12.58 -1.68 1.55
N GLY A 32 12.60 -2.94 1.97
CA GLY A 32 13.75 -3.57 2.61
C GLY A 32 13.90 -3.33 4.11
N ARG A 33 12.98 -2.60 4.78
CA ARG A 33 13.00 -2.43 6.25
C ARG A 33 12.55 -3.70 6.99
N VAL A 34 11.67 -4.47 6.40
CA VAL A 34 11.17 -5.76 6.92
C VAL A 34 11.48 -6.84 5.89
N SER A 35 12.04 -7.96 6.35
CA SER A 35 12.36 -9.10 5.50
C SER A 35 11.11 -9.67 4.81
N ARG A 36 11.28 -10.12 3.57
CA ARG A 36 10.27 -10.83 2.79
C ARG A 36 10.56 -12.33 2.71
N PHE A 37 11.55 -12.81 3.45
CA PHE A 37 11.85 -14.24 3.46
C PHE A 37 10.62 -15.05 3.92
N GLY A 38 10.24 -16.05 3.12
CA GLY A 38 9.02 -16.82 3.34
C GLY A 38 7.75 -16.27 2.68
N LEU A 39 7.76 -15.03 2.17
CA LEU A 39 6.65 -14.50 1.37
C LEU A 39 6.72 -15.04 -0.06
N VAL A 40 5.58 -15.47 -0.60
CA VAL A 40 5.46 -15.77 -2.04
C VAL A 40 5.64 -14.48 -2.83
N ALA A 41 6.70 -14.43 -3.65
CA ALA A 41 7.02 -13.24 -4.43
C ALA A 41 5.98 -12.99 -5.52
N PHE A 42 5.40 -11.79 -5.53
CA PHE A 42 4.56 -11.29 -6.61
C PHE A 42 5.35 -10.30 -7.47
N ALA A 43 5.66 -9.12 -6.95
CA ALA A 43 6.48 -8.13 -7.65
C ALA A 43 7.72 -7.80 -6.79
N SER A 44 8.86 -8.35 -7.13
CA SER A 44 10.07 -8.35 -6.30
C SER A 44 10.58 -6.95 -5.96
N SER A 45 10.36 -5.96 -6.82
CA SER A 45 10.79 -4.58 -6.60
C SER A 45 9.76 -3.72 -5.84
N LEU A 46 8.61 -4.28 -5.48
CA LEU A 46 7.48 -3.55 -4.88
C LEU A 46 6.97 -4.18 -3.58
N ASP A 47 6.95 -5.52 -3.48
CA ASP A 47 6.39 -6.24 -2.35
C ASP A 47 7.04 -5.83 -1.03
N GLN A 48 6.22 -5.54 -0.01
CA GLN A 48 6.67 -5.21 1.33
C GLN A 48 5.71 -5.80 2.37
N ILE A 49 6.25 -6.38 3.44
CA ILE A 49 5.47 -6.83 4.61
C ILE A 49 5.34 -5.66 5.59
N GLY A 50 4.19 -5.56 6.24
CA GLY A 50 3.94 -4.57 7.28
C GLY A 50 2.76 -4.93 8.17
N PRO A 51 2.60 -4.23 9.31
CA PRO A 51 1.57 -4.51 10.29
C PRO A 51 0.23 -3.88 9.95
N LEU A 52 -0.84 -4.53 10.44
CA LEU A 52 -2.17 -3.96 10.64
C LEU A 52 -2.52 -4.09 12.12
N ALA A 53 -3.00 -3.01 12.73
CA ALA A 53 -3.34 -2.94 14.14
C ALA A 53 -4.56 -2.05 14.38
N LYS A 54 -5.13 -2.09 15.58
CA LYS A 54 -6.30 -1.27 15.92
C LYS A 54 -5.95 0.19 16.16
N ASN A 55 -4.72 0.47 16.57
CA ASN A 55 -4.23 1.80 16.90
C ASN A 55 -2.75 1.94 16.52
N VAL A 56 -2.26 3.16 16.57
CA VAL A 56 -0.87 3.49 16.21
C VAL A 56 0.13 2.89 17.20
N THR A 57 -0.21 2.83 18.47
CA THR A 57 0.65 2.25 19.52
C THR A 57 0.95 0.77 19.25
N ASP A 58 -0.09 -0.02 18.98
CA ASP A 58 0.06 -1.45 18.65
C ASP A 58 0.83 -1.64 17.33
N CYS A 59 0.62 -0.73 16.36
CA CYS A 59 1.38 -0.74 15.12
C CYS A 59 2.87 -0.51 15.35
N ALA A 60 3.25 0.43 16.24
CA ALA A 60 4.64 0.69 16.63
C ALA A 60 5.29 -0.53 17.33
N PHE A 61 4.57 -1.19 18.23
CA PHE A 61 5.03 -2.44 18.85
C PHE A 61 5.28 -3.53 17.82
N LEU A 62 4.36 -3.73 16.88
CA LEU A 62 4.55 -4.72 15.81
C LEU A 62 5.74 -4.37 14.93
N MET A 63 5.95 -3.09 14.61
CA MET A 63 7.12 -2.64 13.85
C MET A 63 8.45 -2.94 14.58
N ASN A 64 8.51 -2.77 15.90
CA ASN A 64 9.70 -3.13 16.68
C ASN A 64 10.06 -4.61 16.57
N VAL A 65 9.05 -5.47 16.41
CA VAL A 65 9.24 -6.93 16.31
C VAL A 65 9.68 -7.38 14.93
N ILE A 66 9.10 -6.77 13.85
CA ILE A 66 9.29 -7.28 12.49
C ILE A 66 10.37 -6.55 11.69
N ALA A 67 10.73 -5.31 12.07
CA ALA A 67 11.76 -4.54 11.38
C ALA A 67 13.15 -5.07 11.71
N GLY A 68 14.02 -5.12 10.70
CA GLY A 68 15.41 -5.53 10.88
C GLY A 68 16.05 -6.09 9.63
N TYR A 69 17.36 -6.28 9.73
CA TYR A 69 18.14 -6.91 8.66
C TYR A 69 18.02 -8.43 8.72
N ASP A 70 17.78 -9.02 7.56
CA ASP A 70 17.76 -10.47 7.38
C ASP A 70 18.64 -10.85 6.17
N ASN A 71 19.65 -11.65 6.38
CA ASN A 71 20.55 -12.14 5.33
C ASN A 71 19.90 -13.14 4.37
N CYS A 72 18.71 -13.65 4.70
CA CYS A 72 17.92 -14.52 3.83
C CYS A 72 17.13 -13.75 2.77
N ASP A 73 16.95 -12.44 2.92
CA ASP A 73 16.36 -11.55 1.91
C ASP A 73 17.41 -10.59 1.35
N SER A 74 17.81 -10.77 0.11
CA SER A 74 18.82 -9.95 -0.57
C SER A 74 18.44 -8.47 -0.69
N THR A 75 17.18 -8.11 -0.47
CA THR A 75 16.70 -6.74 -0.50
C THR A 75 16.60 -6.11 0.89
N SER A 76 16.80 -6.89 1.96
CA SER A 76 16.83 -6.38 3.32
C SER A 76 18.00 -5.43 3.54
N VAL A 77 17.72 -4.25 4.10
CA VAL A 77 18.72 -3.18 4.24
C VAL A 77 19.42 -3.29 5.60
N PRO A 78 20.77 -3.37 5.66
CA PRO A 78 21.52 -3.43 6.91
C PRO A 78 21.60 -2.05 7.58
N ARG A 79 20.48 -1.65 8.19
CA ARG A 79 20.32 -0.38 8.89
C ARG A 79 19.72 -0.62 10.25
N ASP A 80 20.24 0.06 11.26
CA ASP A 80 19.73 0.01 12.63
C ASP A 80 18.24 0.27 12.69
N VAL A 81 17.57 -0.44 13.58
CA VAL A 81 16.14 -0.29 13.84
C VAL A 81 15.99 0.57 15.09
N PRO A 82 15.32 1.74 14.99
CA PRO A 82 15.01 2.52 16.17
C PRO A 82 13.93 1.84 17.01
N ASP A 83 13.79 2.25 18.26
CA ASP A 83 12.58 1.92 19.01
C ASP A 83 11.43 2.81 18.54
N TYR A 84 10.54 2.25 17.71
CA TYR A 84 9.38 2.97 17.16
C TYR A 84 8.41 3.45 18.23
N THR A 85 8.41 2.85 19.44
CA THR A 85 7.57 3.32 20.55
C THR A 85 8.09 4.62 21.16
N SER A 86 9.36 4.97 20.95
CA SER A 86 9.90 6.26 21.37
C SER A 86 9.30 7.45 20.62
N ALA A 87 8.70 7.20 19.44
CA ALA A 87 8.02 8.20 18.65
C ALA A 87 6.57 8.50 19.11
N LEU A 88 6.06 7.77 20.11
CA LEU A 88 4.72 7.94 20.67
C LEU A 88 4.70 9.13 21.66
N ASP A 89 5.01 10.31 21.17
CA ASP A 89 5.01 11.56 21.93
C ASP A 89 4.05 12.59 21.32
N GLY A 90 3.64 13.57 22.13
CA GLY A 90 2.54 14.47 21.86
C GLY A 90 2.91 15.84 21.27
N ASP A 91 4.00 16.01 20.51
CA ASP A 91 4.39 17.32 19.97
C ASP A 91 4.65 17.28 18.46
N LEU A 92 3.88 18.08 17.71
CA LEU A 92 4.04 18.27 16.26
C LEU A 92 4.68 19.62 15.88
N ARG A 93 5.11 20.42 16.86
CA ARG A 93 5.82 21.67 16.58
C ARG A 93 7.12 21.39 15.84
N GLY A 94 7.28 22.06 14.70
CA GLY A 94 8.44 21.86 13.82
C GLY A 94 8.19 20.84 12.70
N ILE A 95 7.11 20.04 12.76
CA ILE A 95 6.72 19.13 11.68
C ILE A 95 6.05 19.93 10.56
N THR A 96 6.46 19.68 9.33
CA THR A 96 5.85 20.23 8.13
C THR A 96 5.12 19.14 7.35
N VAL A 97 3.83 19.35 7.10
CA VAL A 97 2.94 18.45 6.35
C VAL A 97 2.76 18.96 4.93
N GLY A 98 3.22 18.22 3.95
CA GLY A 98 3.05 18.49 2.52
C GLY A 98 1.72 17.96 2.00
N ILE A 99 0.98 18.78 1.26
CA ILE A 99 -0.27 18.39 0.61
C ILE A 99 -0.03 18.37 -0.91
N PRO A 100 0.00 17.17 -1.55
CA PRO A 100 0.16 17.07 -2.98
C PRO A 100 -1.05 17.67 -3.74
N GLU A 101 -0.78 18.60 -4.64
CA GLU A 101 -1.85 19.28 -5.40
C GLU A 101 -2.57 18.29 -6.32
N GLU A 102 -1.84 17.35 -6.93
CA GLU A 102 -2.37 16.34 -7.85
C GLU A 102 -3.36 15.39 -7.17
N TYR A 103 -3.15 15.07 -5.88
CA TYR A 103 -4.06 14.20 -5.13
C TYR A 103 -5.33 14.92 -4.68
N SER A 104 -5.23 16.21 -4.42
CA SER A 104 -6.38 17.05 -4.07
C SER A 104 -7.30 17.34 -5.27
N ALA A 105 -6.75 17.30 -6.48
CA ALA A 105 -7.46 17.56 -7.74
C ALA A 105 -7.86 16.27 -8.48
N ALA A 106 -7.70 15.08 -7.86
CA ALA A 106 -7.97 13.80 -8.52
C ALA A 106 -9.44 13.66 -8.92
N GLU A 107 -9.69 13.26 -10.17
CA GLU A 107 -11.03 12.97 -10.66
C GLU A 107 -11.63 11.76 -9.90
N GLY A 108 -12.95 11.82 -9.62
CA GLY A 108 -13.66 10.74 -8.92
C GLY A 108 -13.42 10.67 -7.42
N LEU A 109 -12.78 11.67 -6.83
CA LEU A 109 -12.62 11.76 -5.37
C LEU A 109 -13.97 12.10 -4.71
N ASP A 110 -14.42 11.20 -3.84
CA ASP A 110 -15.67 11.35 -3.07
C ASP A 110 -15.61 12.60 -2.18
N PRO A 111 -16.63 13.47 -2.18
CA PRO A 111 -16.67 14.68 -1.34
C PRO A 111 -16.52 14.39 0.16
N ALA A 112 -17.02 13.26 0.66
CA ALA A 112 -16.86 12.88 2.06
C ALA A 112 -15.40 12.53 2.38
N VAL A 113 -14.69 11.86 1.45
CA VAL A 113 -13.26 11.59 1.57
C VAL A 113 -12.46 12.89 1.59
N MET A 114 -12.74 13.78 0.63
CA MET A 114 -12.07 15.09 0.56
C MET A 114 -12.27 15.90 1.84
N SER A 115 -13.50 15.96 2.35
CA SER A 115 -13.83 16.67 3.59
C SER A 115 -13.13 16.07 4.80
N ALA A 116 -13.13 14.73 4.96
CA ALA A 116 -12.49 14.06 6.08
C ALA A 116 -10.97 14.29 6.09
N VAL A 117 -10.33 14.19 4.93
CA VAL A 117 -8.88 14.44 4.78
C VAL A 117 -8.55 15.92 5.02
N SER A 118 -9.37 16.85 4.55
CA SER A 118 -9.19 18.28 4.83
C SER A 118 -9.31 18.61 6.31
N ASN A 119 -10.28 18.00 7.00
CA ASN A 119 -10.44 18.15 8.45
C ASN A 119 -9.21 17.59 9.21
N ALA A 120 -8.67 16.46 8.76
CA ALA A 120 -7.47 15.89 9.36
C ALA A 120 -6.26 16.83 9.24
N VAL A 121 -6.12 17.54 8.12
CA VAL A 121 -5.09 18.59 7.97
C VAL A 121 -5.29 19.68 9.02
N GLY A 122 -6.53 20.16 9.24
CA GLY A 122 -6.85 21.16 10.25
C GLY A 122 -6.44 20.72 11.65
N VAL A 123 -6.75 19.46 12.03
CA VAL A 123 -6.34 18.89 13.33
C VAL A 123 -4.81 18.90 13.48
N LEU A 124 -4.06 18.53 12.46
CA LEU A 124 -2.60 18.55 12.52
C LEU A 124 -2.04 19.99 12.64
N GLU A 125 -2.68 20.97 11.99
CA GLU A 125 -2.32 22.40 12.15
C GLU A 125 -2.60 22.89 13.58
N GLU A 126 -3.73 22.51 14.19
CA GLU A 126 -4.06 22.82 15.60
C GLU A 126 -3.05 22.20 16.57
N LEU A 127 -2.49 21.03 16.25
CA LEU A 127 -1.43 20.35 17.00
C LEU A 127 -0.03 20.97 16.77
N GLY A 128 0.08 22.00 15.98
CA GLY A 128 1.31 22.75 15.77
C GLY A 128 2.11 22.40 14.51
N ALA A 129 1.62 21.49 13.67
CA ALA A 129 2.24 21.21 12.38
C ALA A 129 2.03 22.38 11.40
N LYS A 130 2.97 22.54 10.45
CA LYS A 130 2.86 23.52 9.36
C LYS A 130 2.42 22.84 8.08
N ARG A 131 1.45 23.43 7.39
CA ARG A 131 1.03 22.95 6.08
C ARG A 131 1.79 23.66 4.97
N VAL A 132 2.22 22.87 3.96
CA VAL A 132 2.79 23.39 2.70
C VAL A 132 2.16 22.65 1.51
N LYS A 133 2.05 23.32 0.37
CA LYS A 133 1.68 22.67 -0.89
C LYS A 133 2.93 22.11 -1.54
N VAL A 134 2.80 20.93 -2.13
CA VAL A 134 3.85 20.26 -2.90
C VAL A 134 3.28 19.73 -4.21
N SER A 135 4.15 19.48 -5.18
CA SER A 135 3.76 18.90 -6.47
C SER A 135 4.45 17.55 -6.69
N LEU A 136 3.69 16.57 -7.19
CA LEU A 136 4.14 15.23 -7.57
C LEU A 136 3.70 14.95 -9.02
N PRO A 137 4.20 15.71 -10.03
CA PRO A 137 3.62 15.78 -11.38
C PRO A 137 3.61 14.44 -12.13
N HIS A 138 4.52 13.50 -11.81
CA HIS A 138 4.57 12.19 -12.48
C HIS A 138 3.66 11.14 -11.86
N THR A 139 3.02 11.41 -10.69
CA THR A 139 2.11 10.45 -10.04
C THR A 139 0.85 10.16 -10.86
N GLN A 140 0.46 11.02 -11.78
CA GLN A 140 -0.59 10.75 -12.77
C GLN A 140 -0.32 9.49 -13.62
N TYR A 141 0.94 9.08 -13.77
CA TYR A 141 1.33 7.88 -14.50
C TYR A 141 1.45 6.64 -13.62
N ALA A 142 1.27 6.76 -12.29
CA ALA A 142 1.54 5.68 -11.34
C ALA A 142 0.73 4.41 -11.63
N VAL A 143 -0.55 4.55 -12.00
CA VAL A 143 -1.41 3.41 -12.37
C VAL A 143 -0.83 2.67 -13.58
N ALA A 144 -0.54 3.37 -14.67
CA ALA A 144 0.00 2.77 -15.89
C ALA A 144 1.36 2.11 -15.64
N VAL A 145 2.25 2.78 -14.91
CA VAL A 145 3.58 2.27 -14.55
C VAL A 145 3.48 1.00 -13.71
N TYR A 146 2.62 1.01 -12.69
CA TYR A 146 2.41 -0.14 -11.81
C TYR A 146 1.89 -1.35 -12.59
N TYR A 147 0.87 -1.16 -13.44
CA TYR A 147 0.26 -2.26 -14.20
C TYR A 147 1.11 -2.76 -15.38
N VAL A 148 2.25 -2.13 -15.63
CA VAL A 148 3.32 -2.70 -16.47
C VAL A 148 4.35 -3.43 -15.61
N ILE A 149 4.89 -2.80 -14.57
CA ILE A 149 5.99 -3.35 -13.76
C ILE A 149 5.51 -4.56 -12.95
N ALA A 150 4.44 -4.43 -12.18
CA ALA A 150 3.99 -5.49 -11.28
C ALA A 150 3.59 -6.78 -12.01
N PRO A 151 2.80 -6.77 -13.11
CA PRO A 151 2.54 -7.97 -13.90
C PRO A 151 3.80 -8.55 -14.56
N SER A 152 4.74 -7.72 -15.01
CA SER A 152 6.00 -8.16 -15.59
C SER A 152 6.83 -8.98 -14.59
N GLU A 153 7.01 -8.45 -13.38
CA GLU A 153 7.72 -9.14 -12.31
C GLU A 153 6.96 -10.38 -11.82
N ALA A 154 5.62 -10.30 -11.72
CA ALA A 154 4.77 -11.44 -11.37
C ALA A 154 4.88 -12.57 -12.39
N SER A 155 4.91 -12.28 -13.69
CA SER A 155 5.07 -13.29 -14.73
C SER A 155 6.37 -14.08 -14.56
N SER A 156 7.48 -13.40 -14.20
CA SER A 156 8.77 -14.04 -13.90
C SER A 156 8.74 -14.81 -12.58
N ASN A 157 8.22 -14.21 -11.51
CA ASN A 157 8.19 -14.82 -10.18
C ASN A 157 7.30 -16.06 -10.12
N LEU A 158 6.13 -16.01 -10.74
CA LEU A 158 5.17 -17.10 -10.75
C LEU A 158 5.49 -18.19 -11.79
N ALA A 159 6.52 -18.01 -12.63
CA ALA A 159 7.00 -19.03 -13.56
C ALA A 159 7.47 -20.30 -12.84
N ARG A 160 7.95 -20.19 -11.58
CA ARG A 160 8.43 -21.32 -10.76
C ARG A 160 7.32 -22.29 -10.32
N TYR A 161 6.06 -21.88 -10.39
CA TYR A 161 4.90 -22.73 -10.06
C TYR A 161 4.43 -23.45 -11.31
N ASP A 162 5.19 -24.44 -11.72
CA ASP A 162 5.01 -25.24 -12.95
C ASP A 162 4.54 -26.68 -12.67
N GLY A 163 4.38 -27.04 -11.39
CA GLY A 163 3.99 -28.38 -10.94
C GLY A 163 5.17 -29.35 -10.76
N VAL A 164 6.43 -28.89 -10.94
CA VAL A 164 7.61 -29.77 -10.75
C VAL A 164 8.10 -29.76 -9.31
N LYS A 165 8.37 -28.56 -8.76
CA LYS A 165 9.00 -28.43 -7.44
C LYS A 165 8.10 -27.78 -6.39
N TYR A 166 7.22 -26.87 -6.78
CA TYR A 166 6.42 -26.07 -5.85
C TYR A 166 4.92 -26.13 -6.18
N GLY A 167 4.10 -26.08 -5.14
CA GLY A 167 2.68 -25.84 -5.22
C GLY A 167 1.88 -27.01 -5.79
N PHE A 168 0.72 -26.69 -6.35
CA PHE A 168 -0.18 -27.62 -6.98
C PHE A 168 0.42 -28.25 -8.23
N ARG A 169 0.20 -29.57 -8.42
CA ARG A 169 0.53 -30.33 -9.64
C ARG A 169 -0.69 -31.10 -10.12
N ASN A 170 -1.07 -30.89 -11.38
CA ASN A 170 -2.03 -31.76 -12.02
C ASN A 170 -1.37 -33.07 -12.42
N THR A 171 -1.90 -34.19 -11.94
CA THR A 171 -1.35 -35.54 -12.16
C THR A 171 -2.01 -36.33 -13.28
N ASP A 172 -3.06 -35.76 -13.91
CA ASP A 172 -3.89 -36.44 -14.92
C ASP A 172 -3.28 -36.38 -16.32
N ASN A 173 -2.01 -36.06 -16.44
CA ASN A 173 -1.34 -35.83 -17.72
C ASN A 173 -0.33 -36.92 -18.04
N THR A 174 -0.24 -37.28 -19.31
CA THR A 174 0.65 -38.30 -19.84
C THR A 174 1.99 -37.75 -20.33
N ASP A 175 2.11 -36.43 -20.52
CA ASP A 175 3.32 -35.77 -20.97
C ASP A 175 3.61 -34.47 -20.19
N LEU A 176 4.87 -34.05 -20.25
CA LEU A 176 5.39 -32.90 -19.50
C LEU A 176 4.73 -31.59 -19.90
N MET A 177 4.51 -31.35 -21.18
CA MET A 177 3.95 -30.08 -21.65
C MET A 177 2.49 -29.91 -21.24
N ASN A 178 1.70 -30.98 -21.30
CA ASN A 178 0.33 -30.97 -20.83
C ASN A 178 0.25 -30.85 -19.30
N MET A 179 1.19 -31.48 -18.56
CA MET A 179 1.30 -31.30 -17.12
C MET A 179 1.55 -29.83 -16.76
N TYR A 180 2.48 -29.13 -17.41
CA TYR A 180 2.71 -27.71 -17.20
C TYR A 180 1.48 -26.86 -17.49
N ARG A 181 0.84 -27.06 -18.66
CA ARG A 181 -0.34 -26.29 -19.09
C ARG A 181 -1.50 -26.48 -18.12
N SER A 182 -1.85 -27.72 -17.80
CA SER A 182 -2.98 -28.01 -16.93
C SER A 182 -2.74 -27.59 -15.49
N THR A 183 -1.53 -27.78 -14.97
CA THR A 183 -1.16 -27.27 -13.64
C THR A 183 -1.34 -25.77 -13.53
N ARG A 184 -0.81 -25.01 -14.49
CA ARG A 184 -0.89 -23.54 -14.44
C ARG A 184 -2.31 -23.01 -14.71
N SER A 185 -3.04 -23.64 -15.62
CA SER A 185 -4.42 -23.21 -15.93
C SER A 185 -5.41 -23.49 -14.79
N GLN A 186 -5.19 -24.58 -14.03
CA GLN A 186 -6.05 -24.93 -12.89
C GLN A 186 -5.57 -24.32 -11.57
N GLY A 187 -4.25 -24.17 -11.40
CA GLY A 187 -3.65 -23.69 -10.16
C GLY A 187 -3.71 -22.18 -9.97
N PHE A 188 -3.81 -21.40 -11.04
CA PHE A 188 -3.92 -19.93 -10.97
C PHE A 188 -5.34 -19.46 -11.24
N GLY A 189 -5.86 -18.58 -10.39
CA GLY A 189 -7.12 -17.89 -10.63
C GLY A 189 -7.06 -16.92 -11.81
N THR A 190 -8.22 -16.54 -12.33
CA THR A 190 -8.37 -15.75 -13.58
C THR A 190 -7.59 -14.44 -13.57
N GLU A 191 -7.59 -13.70 -12.45
CA GLU A 191 -6.86 -12.43 -12.35
C GLU A 191 -5.34 -12.65 -12.39
N VAL A 192 -4.83 -13.68 -11.71
CA VAL A 192 -3.40 -14.02 -11.74
C VAL A 192 -2.98 -14.43 -13.15
N GLN A 193 -3.77 -15.24 -13.85
CA GLN A 193 -3.53 -15.62 -15.24
C GLN A 193 -3.48 -14.38 -16.15
N ARG A 194 -4.41 -13.44 -15.99
CA ARG A 194 -4.43 -12.17 -16.75
C ARG A 194 -3.12 -11.41 -16.55
N ARG A 195 -2.68 -11.24 -15.30
CA ARG A 195 -1.42 -10.53 -14.99
C ARG A 195 -0.18 -11.25 -15.52
N ILE A 196 -0.13 -12.57 -15.47
CA ILE A 196 0.96 -13.36 -16.08
C ILE A 196 1.02 -13.12 -17.59
N ILE A 197 -0.12 -13.12 -18.29
CA ILE A 197 -0.19 -12.90 -19.73
C ILE A 197 0.27 -11.48 -20.08
N ILE A 198 -0.25 -10.46 -19.39
CA ILE A 198 0.14 -9.05 -19.60
C ILE A 198 1.65 -8.88 -19.36
N GLY A 199 2.16 -9.42 -18.24
CA GLY A 199 3.57 -9.31 -17.90
C GLY A 199 4.48 -10.01 -18.91
N THR A 200 4.10 -11.19 -19.36
CA THR A 200 4.83 -11.92 -20.41
C THR A 200 4.86 -11.13 -21.72
N TYR A 201 3.77 -10.48 -22.09
CA TYR A 201 3.71 -9.61 -23.26
C TYR A 201 4.64 -8.41 -23.11
N CYS A 202 4.60 -7.70 -21.98
CA CYS A 202 5.45 -6.53 -21.72
C CYS A 202 6.94 -6.85 -21.71
N LEU A 203 7.32 -8.09 -21.36
CA LEU A 203 8.72 -8.56 -21.36
C LEU A 203 9.17 -9.21 -22.65
N SER A 204 8.28 -9.42 -23.63
CA SER A 204 8.60 -10.11 -24.87
C SER A 204 9.53 -9.28 -25.77
N ALA A 205 10.28 -9.98 -26.64
CA ALA A 205 11.19 -9.34 -27.59
C ALA A 205 10.45 -8.34 -28.49
N GLY A 206 11.00 -7.13 -28.63
CA GLY A 206 10.42 -6.03 -29.39
C GLY A 206 9.44 -5.15 -28.59
N TYR A 207 8.99 -5.59 -27.41
CA TYR A 207 8.08 -4.80 -26.53
C TYR A 207 8.72 -4.36 -25.22
N TYR A 208 9.81 -5.00 -24.81
CA TYR A 208 10.49 -4.72 -23.54
C TYR A 208 10.81 -3.24 -23.34
N ASP A 209 11.48 -2.61 -24.32
CA ASP A 209 11.87 -1.20 -24.23
C ASP A 209 10.66 -0.25 -24.25
N ALA A 210 9.64 -0.60 -25.04
CA ALA A 210 8.44 0.20 -25.20
C ALA A 210 7.54 0.19 -23.95
N TYR A 211 7.54 -0.91 -23.18
CA TYR A 211 6.69 -1.06 -22.01
C TYR A 211 7.51 -1.08 -20.72
N TYR A 212 8.22 -2.17 -20.40
CA TYR A 212 8.90 -2.33 -19.12
C TYR A 212 10.04 -1.31 -18.94
N GLY A 213 10.86 -1.12 -19.97
CA GLY A 213 11.94 -0.13 -19.95
C GLY A 213 11.42 1.29 -19.73
N LYS A 214 10.39 1.68 -20.48
CA LYS A 214 9.76 3.00 -20.33
C LYS A 214 9.07 3.18 -18.97
N ALA A 215 8.36 2.17 -18.51
CA ALA A 215 7.72 2.20 -17.18
C ALA A 215 8.78 2.36 -16.06
N SER A 216 9.93 1.68 -16.17
CA SER A 216 11.04 1.81 -15.22
C SER A 216 11.65 3.22 -15.23
N GLN A 217 11.74 3.88 -16.38
CA GLN A 217 12.19 5.27 -16.48
C GLN A 217 11.19 6.21 -15.80
N VAL A 218 9.88 6.06 -16.04
CA VAL A 218 8.85 6.89 -15.40
C VAL A 218 8.78 6.62 -13.90
N ARG A 219 9.00 5.37 -13.45
CA ARG A 219 9.15 5.04 -12.03
C ARG A 219 10.26 5.87 -11.36
N THR A 220 11.39 6.05 -12.04
CA THR A 220 12.48 6.90 -11.53
C THR A 220 12.03 8.35 -11.36
N LEU A 221 11.27 8.90 -12.31
CA LEU A 221 10.72 10.26 -12.21
C LEU A 221 9.73 10.39 -11.04
N ILE A 222 8.87 9.39 -10.82
CA ILE A 222 8.00 9.36 -9.63
C ILE A 222 8.82 9.38 -8.33
N GLY A 223 9.91 8.61 -8.26
CA GLY A 223 10.82 8.65 -7.11
C GLY A 223 11.47 10.01 -6.89
N GLU A 224 11.86 10.69 -7.97
CA GLU A 224 12.44 12.05 -7.89
C GLU A 224 11.40 13.09 -7.44
N ASP A 225 10.12 12.96 -7.81
CA ASP A 225 9.06 13.84 -7.29
C ASP A 225 8.99 13.78 -5.77
N PHE A 226 8.95 12.58 -5.18
CA PHE A 226 8.95 12.41 -3.73
C PHE A 226 10.21 12.96 -3.08
N LYS A 227 11.38 12.65 -3.64
CA LYS A 227 12.65 13.18 -3.14
C LYS A 227 12.69 14.72 -3.15
N ASN A 228 12.08 15.35 -4.15
CA ASN A 228 11.99 16.80 -4.21
C ASN A 228 10.98 17.35 -3.22
N ALA A 229 9.80 16.72 -3.06
CA ALA A 229 8.79 17.11 -2.09
C ALA A 229 9.32 17.07 -0.65
N PHE A 230 10.07 16.02 -0.29
CA PHE A 230 10.67 15.86 1.05
C PHE A 230 11.84 16.82 1.34
N LYS A 231 12.21 17.72 0.43
CA LYS A 231 13.09 18.85 0.74
C LYS A 231 12.35 19.99 1.47
N SER A 232 11.02 20.03 1.39
CA SER A 232 10.17 21.10 1.92
C SER A 232 9.18 20.63 2.99
N CYS A 233 9.05 19.31 3.22
CA CYS A 233 8.16 18.75 4.24
C CYS A 233 8.73 17.46 4.83
N ASP A 234 8.25 17.11 6.03
CA ASP A 234 8.66 15.91 6.75
C ASP A 234 7.76 14.72 6.42
N VAL A 235 6.47 14.99 6.20
CA VAL A 235 5.46 13.99 5.81
C VAL A 235 4.57 14.56 4.71
N LEU A 236 4.06 13.68 3.85
CA LEU A 236 2.99 13.99 2.91
C LEU A 236 1.67 13.42 3.43
N LEU A 237 0.58 14.11 3.17
CA LEU A 237 -0.76 13.69 3.55
C LEU A 237 -1.66 13.61 2.32
N SER A 238 -2.39 12.51 2.19
CA SER A 238 -3.32 12.26 1.08
C SER A 238 -4.48 11.38 1.51
N PRO A 239 -5.54 11.25 0.69
CA PRO A 239 -6.47 10.13 0.80
C PRO A 239 -5.75 8.78 0.62
N VAL A 240 -6.33 7.70 1.16
CA VAL A 240 -5.87 6.32 0.87
C VAL A 240 -6.53 5.79 -0.40
N ALA A 241 -7.84 6.00 -0.51
CA ALA A 241 -8.67 5.57 -1.64
C ALA A 241 -9.61 6.70 -2.06
N PRO A 242 -10.05 6.75 -3.34
CA PRO A 242 -10.92 7.81 -3.82
C PRO A 242 -12.33 7.76 -3.22
N THR A 243 -12.76 6.59 -2.76
CA THR A 243 -14.10 6.37 -2.18
C THR A 243 -14.00 5.55 -0.89
N PRO A 244 -15.02 5.59 -0.01
CA PRO A 244 -15.17 4.60 1.03
C PRO A 244 -15.28 3.17 0.47
N ALA A 245 -15.41 2.16 1.34
CA ALA A 245 -15.55 0.77 0.92
C ALA A 245 -16.78 0.58 0.00
N PHE A 246 -16.63 -0.22 -1.03
CA PHE A 246 -17.67 -0.60 -1.98
C PHE A 246 -18.31 -1.94 -1.60
N LYS A 247 -19.47 -2.26 -2.16
CA LYS A 247 -20.18 -3.52 -1.89
C LYS A 247 -19.45 -4.72 -2.48
N ILE A 248 -19.60 -5.86 -1.82
CA ILE A 248 -19.04 -7.13 -2.32
C ILE A 248 -19.64 -7.41 -3.71
N GLY A 249 -18.75 -7.62 -4.69
CA GLY A 249 -19.15 -7.90 -6.07
C GLY A 249 -19.34 -6.66 -6.97
N GLU A 250 -19.38 -5.45 -6.43
CA GLU A 250 -19.71 -4.23 -7.19
C GLU A 250 -18.71 -3.88 -8.31
N LYS A 251 -17.44 -4.25 -8.16
CA LYS A 251 -16.37 -3.91 -9.13
C LYS A 251 -15.79 -5.13 -9.86
N ILE A 252 -16.43 -6.30 -9.78
CA ILE A 252 -15.89 -7.53 -10.39
C ILE A 252 -15.81 -7.45 -11.90
N ASP A 253 -16.82 -6.83 -12.54
CA ASP A 253 -16.95 -6.77 -14.00
C ASP A 253 -16.24 -5.55 -14.62
N ASP A 254 -15.68 -4.65 -13.80
CA ASP A 254 -14.91 -3.49 -14.26
C ASP A 254 -13.51 -3.45 -13.62
N PRO A 255 -12.52 -4.15 -14.22
CA PRO A 255 -11.15 -4.15 -13.73
C PRO A 255 -10.51 -2.77 -13.71
N LEU A 256 -10.88 -1.86 -14.62
CA LEU A 256 -10.28 -0.52 -14.67
C LEU A 256 -10.72 0.32 -13.45
N THR A 257 -12.00 0.32 -13.12
CA THR A 257 -12.50 0.99 -11.91
C THR A 257 -11.90 0.39 -10.63
N MET A 258 -11.66 -0.93 -10.60
CA MET A 258 -10.94 -1.56 -9.49
C MET A 258 -9.50 -1.03 -9.41
N TYR A 259 -8.78 -0.94 -10.52
CA TYR A 259 -7.41 -0.46 -10.58
C TYR A 259 -7.28 1.02 -10.21
N LEU A 260 -8.25 1.86 -10.57
CA LEU A 260 -8.27 3.27 -10.16
C LEU A 260 -8.51 3.47 -8.66
N SER A 261 -9.00 2.46 -7.95
CA SER A 261 -9.11 2.51 -6.48
C SER A 261 -7.75 2.64 -5.79
N ASP A 262 -6.65 2.29 -6.46
CA ASP A 262 -5.28 2.31 -5.92
C ASP A 262 -4.50 3.59 -6.26
N ILE A 263 -5.14 4.58 -6.91
CA ILE A 263 -4.47 5.76 -7.48
C ILE A 263 -3.58 6.51 -6.47
N PHE A 264 -3.95 6.56 -5.20
CA PHE A 264 -3.22 7.28 -4.15
C PHE A 264 -2.14 6.43 -3.46
N THR A 265 -2.16 5.11 -3.64
CA THR A 265 -1.25 4.21 -2.92
C THR A 265 -0.08 3.72 -3.77
N LEU A 266 -0.27 3.57 -5.09
CA LEU A 266 0.70 2.98 -6.01
C LEU A 266 2.04 3.71 -6.05
N SER A 267 2.01 5.04 -6.06
CA SER A 267 3.21 5.87 -6.19
C SER A 267 4.20 5.64 -5.04
N ALA A 268 3.72 5.43 -3.82
CA ALA A 268 4.56 5.13 -2.66
C ALA A 268 5.28 3.77 -2.77
N ASN A 269 4.65 2.77 -3.41
CA ASN A 269 5.31 1.49 -3.71
C ASN A 269 6.36 1.65 -4.81
N LEU A 270 6.02 2.38 -5.88
CA LEU A 270 6.96 2.66 -6.98
C LEU A 270 8.19 3.41 -6.50
N ALA A 271 8.03 4.35 -5.58
CA ALA A 271 9.12 5.09 -4.95
C ALA A 271 9.84 4.32 -3.82
N GLY A 272 9.26 3.23 -3.30
CA GLY A 272 9.84 2.45 -2.20
C GLY A 272 9.78 3.11 -0.82
N ILE A 273 9.05 4.23 -0.68
CA ILE A 273 8.91 5.01 0.56
C ILE A 273 7.90 4.39 1.53
N PRO A 274 8.00 4.66 2.86
CA PRO A 274 7.02 4.20 3.82
C PRO A 274 5.71 4.96 3.70
N GLY A 275 4.62 4.29 4.06
CA GLY A 275 3.28 4.88 4.11
C GLY A 275 2.42 4.25 5.19
N MET A 276 1.61 5.07 5.86
CA MET A 276 0.73 4.64 6.94
C MET A 276 -0.69 5.11 6.65
N SER A 277 -1.66 4.22 6.81
CA SER A 277 -3.08 4.52 6.75
C SER A 277 -3.69 4.48 8.14
N LEU A 278 -4.52 5.45 8.46
CA LEU A 278 -5.28 5.49 9.71
C LEU A 278 -6.66 6.11 9.48
N PRO A 279 -7.68 5.80 10.32
CA PRO A 279 -9.02 6.38 10.20
C PRO A 279 -8.99 7.89 10.36
N CYS A 280 -9.71 8.62 9.49
CA CYS A 280 -9.86 10.09 9.61
C CYS A 280 -11.30 10.58 9.55
N GLY A 281 -12.28 9.69 9.36
CA GLY A 281 -13.68 10.04 9.32
C GLY A 281 -14.56 8.87 8.91
N PHE A 282 -15.85 9.19 8.73
CA PHE A 282 -16.86 8.24 8.27
C PHE A 282 -17.76 8.92 7.24
N SER A 283 -18.23 8.17 6.25
CA SER A 283 -19.27 8.64 5.32
C SER A 283 -20.62 8.81 6.04
N ALA A 284 -21.62 9.36 5.36
CA ALA A 284 -22.98 9.50 5.88
C ALA A 284 -23.60 8.14 6.21
N GLU A 285 -23.20 7.08 5.49
CA GLU A 285 -23.65 5.70 5.72
C GLU A 285 -22.87 5.01 6.85
N GLY A 286 -21.87 5.68 7.44
CA GLY A 286 -21.03 5.15 8.51
C GLY A 286 -19.88 4.27 8.03
N LEU A 287 -19.52 4.32 6.74
CA LEU A 287 -18.36 3.64 6.21
C LEU A 287 -17.07 4.42 6.56
N PRO A 288 -16.00 3.74 6.99
CA PRO A 288 -14.76 4.42 7.37
C PRO A 288 -14.05 5.05 6.20
N ILE A 289 -13.37 6.15 6.49
CA ILE A 289 -12.50 6.89 5.58
C ILE A 289 -11.10 6.94 6.21
N GLY A 290 -10.09 6.59 5.43
CA GLY A 290 -8.69 6.64 5.86
C GLY A 290 -7.92 7.81 5.24
N LEU A 291 -7.06 8.42 6.05
CA LEU A 291 -6.00 9.27 5.56
C LEU A 291 -4.71 8.46 5.39
N GLN A 292 -3.85 8.88 4.48
CA GLN A 292 -2.53 8.33 4.26
C GLN A 292 -1.46 9.35 4.61
N LEU A 293 -0.50 8.93 5.43
CA LEU A 293 0.75 9.64 5.68
C LEU A 293 1.87 8.93 4.91
N LEU A 294 2.66 9.67 4.14
CA LEU A 294 3.83 9.17 3.43
C LEU A 294 5.08 9.86 3.98
N GLY A 295 6.14 9.10 4.18
CA GLY A 295 7.42 9.61 4.70
C GLY A 295 8.57 9.40 3.74
N ASN A 296 9.68 10.06 4.00
CA ASN A 296 10.92 9.77 3.29
C ASN A 296 11.44 8.37 3.66
N HIS A 297 12.36 7.83 2.89
CA HIS A 297 12.95 6.53 3.19
C HIS A 297 13.46 6.48 4.63
N PHE A 298 13.04 5.44 5.36
CA PHE A 298 13.42 5.18 6.74
C PHE A 298 12.99 6.26 7.75
N SER A 299 11.88 6.96 7.47
CA SER A 299 11.27 7.93 8.40
C SER A 299 10.00 7.38 9.06
N GLU A 300 9.92 6.08 9.30
CA GLU A 300 8.79 5.43 9.96
C GLU A 300 8.44 6.06 11.31
N GLU A 301 9.47 6.48 12.08
CA GLU A 301 9.29 7.16 13.38
C GLU A 301 8.49 8.46 13.21
N THR A 302 8.80 9.25 12.18
CA THR A 302 8.07 10.49 11.90
C THR A 302 6.61 10.21 11.54
N LEU A 303 6.35 9.17 10.75
CA LEU A 303 4.97 8.74 10.44
C LEU A 303 4.20 8.32 11.69
N ILE A 304 4.82 7.50 12.54
CA ILE A 304 4.24 7.03 13.80
C ILE A 304 3.94 8.21 14.72
N LYS A 305 4.87 9.16 14.86
CA LYS A 305 4.70 10.37 15.66
C LYS A 305 3.48 11.19 15.19
N VAL A 306 3.40 11.49 13.90
CA VAL A 306 2.29 12.29 13.33
C VAL A 306 0.97 11.53 13.47
N ALA A 307 0.96 10.23 13.17
CA ALA A 307 -0.22 9.39 13.27
C ALA A 307 -0.72 9.27 14.72
N TYR A 308 0.17 9.08 15.68
CA TYR A 308 -0.17 8.97 17.10
C TYR A 308 -0.83 10.24 17.63
N ASN A 309 -0.26 11.41 17.32
CA ASN A 309 -0.82 12.68 17.72
C ASN A 309 -2.20 12.92 17.11
N PHE A 310 -2.37 12.62 15.82
CA PHE A 310 -3.66 12.69 15.16
C PHE A 310 -4.68 11.74 15.81
N GLU A 311 -4.30 10.47 16.02
CA GLU A 311 -5.18 9.47 16.61
C GLU A 311 -5.69 9.89 18.01
N LYS A 312 -4.82 10.44 18.85
CA LYS A 312 -5.16 10.90 20.21
C LYS A 312 -6.16 12.06 20.24
N HIS A 313 -6.25 12.82 19.15
CA HIS A 313 -7.13 14.00 19.08
C HIS A 313 -8.37 13.79 18.19
N SER A 314 -8.53 12.62 17.60
CA SER A 314 -9.58 12.37 16.62
C SER A 314 -10.75 11.55 17.11
N ASP A 315 -10.71 10.91 18.28
CA ASP A 315 -11.75 10.03 18.86
C ASP A 315 -12.36 8.99 17.89
N LEU A 316 -11.60 8.58 16.87
CA LEU A 316 -12.10 7.75 15.77
C LEU A 316 -11.84 6.25 15.97
N THR A 317 -10.79 5.89 16.70
CA THR A 317 -10.36 4.50 16.89
C THR A 317 -11.28 3.67 17.78
N ASP A 318 -12.07 4.31 18.65
CA ASP A 318 -13.03 3.65 19.54
C ASP A 318 -14.36 3.30 18.88
N LYS A 319 -14.61 3.82 17.66
CA LYS A 319 -15.82 3.52 16.92
C LYS A 319 -15.79 2.08 16.40
N LYS A 320 -16.76 1.29 16.82
CA LYS A 320 -16.93 -0.11 16.39
C LYS A 320 -18.06 -0.25 15.37
N PRO A 321 -17.94 -1.17 14.40
CA PRO A 321 -19.02 -1.43 13.48
C PRO A 321 -20.26 -1.94 14.22
N LYS A 322 -21.43 -1.47 13.82
CA LYS A 322 -22.71 -2.01 14.29
C LYS A 322 -22.92 -3.36 13.60
N ILE A 323 -22.31 -4.40 14.14
CA ILE A 323 -22.59 -5.77 13.68
C ILE A 323 -23.96 -6.12 14.24
N GLY A 324 -24.97 -6.13 13.37
CA GLY A 324 -26.30 -6.67 13.74
C GLY A 324 -26.09 -8.08 14.28
N ARG A 325 -26.64 -8.37 15.47
CA ARG A 325 -26.77 -9.75 15.94
C ARG A 325 -27.70 -10.42 14.94
N GLY A 326 -27.14 -11.00 13.88
CA GLY A 326 -27.86 -11.90 13.03
C GLY A 326 -28.48 -12.96 13.93
N SER A 327 -29.79 -13.09 13.90
CA SER A 327 -30.47 -14.20 14.52
C SER A 327 -29.81 -15.48 14.02
N MET A 328 -28.99 -16.12 14.86
CA MET A 328 -28.69 -17.52 14.68
C MET A 328 -30.01 -18.27 14.92
N SER A 329 -30.71 -18.54 13.83
CA SER A 329 -31.81 -19.50 13.77
C SER A 329 -31.29 -20.76 13.10
#